data_d26e48d3d54e80d0a967d9749db0a130
#
_entry.id   d26e48d3d54e80d0a967d9749db0a130
#
_cell.length_a   1.000
_cell.length_b   1.000
_cell.length_c   1.000
_cell.angle_alpha   90.00
_cell.angle_beta   90.00
_cell.angle_gamma   90.00
#
_symmetry.space_group_name_H-M   'P 1'
#
loop_
_entity.id
_entity.type
_entity.pdbx_description
1 polymer ?
#
loop_
_entity_poly.entity_id
_entity_poly.type
_entity_poly.pdbx_seq_one_letter_code
_entity_poly.pdbx_strand_id
1 'polypeptide(L)'
;KLGVIIRPIESSPFRLGFAVHTPTWYDLRESYNAALSSNILACEAPYNQTLSDFLVTPEYDYLTYDYNLTTPWKFNISAGTTFAGAVAVGAEYEYQDYSSSKLKDVDGYELGDQPSVENYLKGVHTFRIGMETRIIPEFSIRAGYKFTLRLLFLKMLIVPCLYIARVTDFNNTESKNTFTFGLGYRGV
;
A
#
# COMPACT_ATOMS: atom_id res chain seq x y z
N LYS A 1 0.33 -1.27 18.65
CA LYS A 1 -0.03 -2.64 18.25
C LYS A 1 -0.46 -3.42 19.48
N LEU A 2 -1.60 -4.11 19.42
CA LEU A 2 -2.10 -5.00 20.46
C LEU A 2 -2.42 -6.35 19.80
N GLY A 3 -2.05 -7.46 20.44
CA GLY A 3 -2.33 -8.79 19.93
C GLY A 3 -2.54 -9.80 21.05
N VAL A 4 -3.34 -10.83 20.75
CA VAL A 4 -3.66 -11.94 21.63
C VAL A 4 -3.47 -13.23 20.86
N ILE A 5 -2.84 -14.22 21.49
CA ILE A 5 -2.73 -15.58 20.99
C ILE A 5 -3.42 -16.51 21.98
N ILE A 6 -4.35 -17.30 21.48
CA ILE A 6 -5.10 -18.28 22.28
C ILE A 6 -4.80 -19.71 21.80
N ARG A 7 -4.81 -20.65 22.75
CA ARG A 7 -4.78 -22.09 22.49
C ARG A 7 -6.15 -22.64 22.87
N PRO A 8 -7.04 -22.89 21.89
CA PRO A 8 -8.42 -23.33 22.20
C PRO A 8 -8.46 -24.71 22.87
N ILE A 9 -7.45 -25.55 22.59
CA ILE A 9 -7.34 -26.91 23.11
C ILE A 9 -5.92 -27.08 23.66
N GLU A 10 -5.80 -27.33 24.97
CA GLU A 10 -4.50 -27.43 25.65
C GLU A 10 -3.61 -28.55 25.12
N SER A 11 -4.20 -29.70 24.76
CA SER A 11 -3.48 -30.84 24.19
C SER A 11 -3.10 -30.70 22.73
N SER A 12 -3.63 -29.67 22.03
CA SER A 12 -3.36 -29.41 20.62
C SER A 12 -2.29 -28.34 20.44
N PRO A 13 -1.39 -28.48 19.46
CA PRO A 13 -0.46 -27.44 19.09
C PRO A 13 -1.14 -26.28 18.31
N PHE A 14 -2.45 -26.35 18.09
CA PHE A 14 -3.20 -25.32 17.36
C PHE A 14 -3.26 -24.01 18.14
N ARG A 15 -3.05 -22.91 17.43
CA ARG A 15 -3.06 -21.55 17.97
C ARG A 15 -3.86 -20.65 17.07
N LEU A 16 -4.62 -19.74 17.68
CA LEU A 16 -5.29 -18.62 17.00
C LEU A 16 -4.69 -17.30 17.48
N GLY A 17 -4.44 -16.41 16.57
CA GLY A 17 -3.94 -15.07 16.86
C GLY A 17 -4.86 -14.00 16.33
N PHE A 18 -5.03 -12.93 17.11
CA PHE A 18 -5.72 -11.73 16.71
C PHE A 18 -4.81 -10.54 17.01
N ALA A 19 -4.68 -9.62 16.07
CA ALA A 19 -3.91 -8.42 16.29
C ALA A 19 -4.59 -7.20 15.66
N VAL A 20 -4.48 -6.07 16.35
CA VAL A 20 -4.93 -4.76 15.89
C VAL A 20 -3.76 -3.82 15.90
N HIS A 21 -3.56 -3.12 14.80
CA HIS A 21 -2.59 -2.05 14.70
C HIS A 21 -3.31 -0.71 14.65
N THR A 22 -2.95 0.17 15.54
CA THR A 22 -3.45 1.55 15.54
C THR A 22 -2.92 2.33 14.34
N PRO A 23 -3.57 3.40 13.94
CA PRO A 23 -3.02 4.37 13.00
C PRO A 23 -1.61 4.81 13.40
N THR A 24 -0.82 5.16 12.42
CA THR A 24 0.49 5.80 12.56
C THR A 24 0.41 7.17 11.94
N TRP A 25 0.95 8.15 12.62
CA TRP A 25 1.02 9.54 12.18
C TRP A 25 2.41 9.80 11.63
N TYR A 26 2.47 10.42 10.47
CA TYR A 26 3.69 10.82 9.81
C TYR A 26 3.63 12.30 9.49
N ASP A 27 4.69 13.02 9.87
CA ASP A 27 4.95 14.38 9.41
C ASP A 27 5.85 14.23 8.18
N LEU A 28 5.37 14.67 7.03
CA LEU A 28 6.04 14.49 5.75
C LEU A 28 6.38 15.85 5.16
N ARG A 29 7.57 15.92 4.58
CA ARG A 29 8.03 17.07 3.78
C ARG A 29 8.32 16.58 2.38
N GLU A 30 7.67 17.19 1.42
CA GLU A 30 7.88 16.93 0.00
C GLU A 30 8.50 18.16 -0.66
N SER A 31 9.52 17.93 -1.47
CA SER A 31 10.14 18.96 -2.27
C SER A 31 10.10 18.54 -3.72
N TYR A 32 9.57 19.39 -4.58
CA TYR A 32 9.53 19.11 -6.00
C TYR A 32 9.99 20.32 -6.82
N ASN A 33 10.52 20.01 -7.99
CA ASN A 33 10.93 20.96 -8.99
C ASN A 33 10.22 20.59 -10.29
N ALA A 34 9.68 21.57 -10.98
CA ALA A 34 9.04 21.38 -12.26
C ALA A 34 9.73 22.26 -13.30
N ALA A 35 10.15 21.64 -14.41
CA ALA A 35 10.68 22.37 -15.55
C ALA A 35 9.80 22.09 -16.77
N LEU A 36 9.40 23.14 -17.47
CA LEU A 36 8.69 23.04 -18.74
C LEU A 36 9.60 23.55 -19.86
N SER A 37 9.89 22.69 -20.83
CA SER A 37 10.52 23.10 -22.08
C SER A 37 9.57 22.81 -23.24
N SER A 38 9.38 23.77 -24.12
CA SER A 38 8.62 23.58 -25.35
C SER A 38 9.47 23.96 -26.55
N ASN A 39 9.45 23.11 -27.58
CA ASN A 39 10.06 23.40 -28.86
C ASN A 39 8.93 23.51 -29.90
N ILE A 40 8.32 24.70 -29.93
CA ILE A 40 7.24 25.00 -30.90
C ILE A 40 7.89 25.76 -32.03
N LEU A 41 7.80 25.20 -33.25
CA LEU A 41 8.18 25.92 -34.47
C LEU A 41 7.35 27.17 -34.59
N ALA A 42 8.02 28.30 -34.92
CA ALA A 42 7.43 29.62 -35.03
C ALA A 42 6.15 29.61 -35.87
N CYS A 43 5.05 30.09 -35.33
CA CYS A 43 3.88 30.42 -36.14
C CYS A 43 4.25 31.58 -37.07
N GLU A 44 3.83 31.46 -38.35
CA GLU A 44 4.02 32.51 -39.35
C GLU A 44 3.33 33.81 -38.94
N ALA A 45 3.89 34.92 -39.40
CA ALA A 45 3.49 36.29 -39.09
C ALA A 45 1.96 36.51 -38.95
N PRO A 46 1.53 37.36 -37.99
CA PRO A 46 2.23 38.57 -37.50
C PRO A 46 2.97 38.42 -36.18
N TYR A 47 3.05 37.20 -35.60
CA TYR A 47 3.69 36.92 -34.32
C TYR A 47 5.09 36.34 -34.54
N ASN A 48 6.04 37.17 -34.93
CA ASN A 48 7.47 36.83 -35.02
C ASN A 48 8.15 36.71 -33.64
N GLN A 49 7.43 36.21 -32.65
CA GLN A 49 8.05 35.89 -31.39
C GLN A 49 8.40 34.40 -31.40
N THR A 50 9.67 34.09 -31.38
CA THR A 50 10.19 32.74 -31.07
C THR A 50 9.73 32.39 -29.67
N LEU A 51 8.93 31.34 -29.56
CA LEU A 51 8.44 30.82 -28.24
C LEU A 51 9.58 30.32 -27.32
N SER A 52 10.81 30.37 -27.79
CA SER A 52 12.02 30.13 -26.99
C SER A 52 12.20 31.09 -25.81
N ASP A 53 11.50 32.25 -25.85
CA ASP A 53 11.58 33.21 -24.76
C ASP A 53 10.58 32.93 -23.63
N PHE A 54 9.75 31.89 -23.76
CA PHE A 54 8.86 31.41 -22.71
C PHE A 54 9.42 30.18 -21.98
N LEU A 55 10.70 30.19 -21.65
CA LEU A 55 11.21 29.37 -20.56
C LEU A 55 10.72 29.97 -19.23
N VAL A 56 9.54 29.57 -18.80
CA VAL A 56 9.13 29.82 -17.42
C VAL A 56 9.95 28.90 -16.55
N THR A 57 11.15 29.32 -16.20
CA THR A 57 11.81 28.79 -15.01
C THR A 57 11.05 29.34 -13.83
N PRO A 58 10.46 28.49 -12.98
CA PRO A 58 9.84 29.00 -11.75
C PRO A 58 10.93 29.75 -10.98
N GLU A 59 10.58 30.92 -10.45
CA GLU A 59 11.46 31.81 -9.69
C GLU A 59 12.05 31.11 -8.45
N TYR A 60 11.52 29.93 -8.09
CA TYR A 60 11.95 29.06 -6.99
C TYR A 60 12.43 27.72 -7.53
N ASP A 61 13.67 27.37 -7.22
CA ASP A 61 14.28 26.10 -7.62
C ASP A 61 13.56 24.87 -7.04
N TYR A 62 12.89 25.05 -5.88
CA TYR A 62 12.18 23.98 -5.19
C TYR A 62 10.91 24.52 -4.52
N LEU A 63 9.80 23.84 -4.77
CA LEU A 63 8.58 24.00 -3.99
C LEU A 63 8.62 22.96 -2.87
N THR A 64 8.50 23.41 -1.63
CA THR A 64 8.48 22.54 -0.45
C THR A 64 7.10 22.59 0.18
N TYR A 65 6.55 21.43 0.47
CA TYR A 65 5.25 21.29 1.08
C TYR A 65 5.31 20.32 2.27
N ASP A 66 4.83 20.77 3.42
CA ASP A 66 4.76 19.98 4.64
C ASP A 66 3.32 19.53 4.90
N TYR A 67 3.13 18.24 5.20
CA TYR A 67 1.80 17.69 5.48
C TYR A 67 1.85 16.49 6.42
N ASN A 68 0.71 16.19 7.01
CA ASN A 68 0.52 15.10 7.96
C ASN A 68 -0.27 13.97 7.32
N LEU A 69 0.27 12.76 7.37
CA LEU A 69 -0.40 11.53 6.93
C LEU A 69 -0.76 10.66 8.14
N THR A 70 -2.03 10.33 8.27
CA THR A 70 -2.50 9.32 9.22
C THR A 70 -2.87 8.05 8.48
N THR A 71 -2.21 6.94 8.83
CA THR A 71 -2.51 5.62 8.24
C THR A 71 -3.78 5.02 8.85
N PRO A 72 -4.47 4.12 8.13
CA PRO A 72 -5.65 3.44 8.65
C PRO A 72 -5.31 2.39 9.70
N TRP A 73 -6.34 1.94 10.42
CA TRP A 73 -6.29 0.75 11.25
C TRP A 73 -6.00 -0.49 10.43
N LYS A 74 -5.29 -1.45 11.05
CA LYS A 74 -5.04 -2.75 10.45
C LYS A 74 -5.47 -3.85 11.40
N PHE A 75 -6.20 -4.83 10.88
CA PHE A 75 -6.71 -5.99 11.62
C PHE A 75 -6.09 -7.26 11.06
N ASN A 76 -5.59 -8.12 11.94
CA ASN A 76 -4.99 -9.40 11.57
C ASN A 76 -5.67 -10.54 12.34
N ILE A 77 -5.96 -11.61 11.63
CA ILE A 77 -6.39 -12.90 12.19
C ILE A 77 -5.43 -13.95 11.67
N SER A 78 -4.92 -14.78 12.55
CA SER A 78 -3.99 -15.84 12.19
C SER A 78 -4.33 -17.16 12.85
N ALA A 79 -3.99 -18.25 12.20
CA ALA A 79 -4.09 -19.60 12.71
C ALA A 79 -2.81 -20.36 12.39
N GLY A 80 -2.36 -21.20 13.30
CA GLY A 80 -1.17 -22.01 13.09
C GLY A 80 -1.17 -23.28 13.92
N THR A 81 -0.48 -24.29 13.39
CA THR A 81 -0.31 -25.57 14.07
C THR A 81 1.01 -26.21 13.71
N THR A 82 1.44 -27.15 14.54
CA THR A 82 2.64 -27.97 14.28
C THR A 82 2.26 -29.44 14.24
N PHE A 83 2.78 -30.17 13.27
CA PHE A 83 2.58 -31.59 13.10
C PHE A 83 3.87 -32.36 13.48
N ALA A 84 3.73 -33.35 14.33
CA ALA A 84 4.83 -34.22 14.77
C ALA A 84 6.12 -33.46 15.20
N GLY A 85 6.01 -32.22 15.60
CA GLY A 85 7.16 -31.38 15.96
C GLY A 85 8.10 -31.00 14.81
N ALA A 86 7.85 -31.48 13.60
CA ALA A 86 8.71 -31.28 12.44
C ALA A 86 8.16 -30.31 11.41
N VAL A 87 6.83 -30.26 11.25
CA VAL A 87 6.18 -29.38 10.26
C VAL A 87 5.32 -28.35 10.96
N ALA A 88 5.57 -27.07 10.73
CA ALA A 88 4.73 -25.97 11.17
C ALA A 88 4.01 -25.36 9.97
N VAL A 89 2.70 -25.14 10.09
CA VAL A 89 1.89 -24.47 9.07
C VAL A 89 1.17 -23.32 9.73
N GLY A 90 1.11 -22.18 9.03
CA GLY A 90 0.40 -20.99 9.48
C GLY A 90 -0.32 -20.30 8.34
N ALA A 91 -1.46 -19.73 8.66
CA ALA A 91 -2.23 -18.88 7.76
C ALA A 91 -2.57 -17.58 8.47
N GLU A 92 -2.59 -16.49 7.74
CA GLU A 92 -2.91 -15.14 8.23
C GLU A 92 -3.80 -14.42 7.22
N TYR A 93 -4.77 -13.73 7.76
CA TYR A 93 -5.60 -12.78 7.03
C TYR A 93 -5.41 -11.39 7.62
N GLU A 94 -5.16 -10.41 6.78
CA GLU A 94 -5.00 -9.00 7.14
C GLU A 94 -5.98 -8.15 6.35
N TYR A 95 -6.65 -7.25 7.05
CA TYR A 95 -7.52 -6.23 6.47
C TYR A 95 -7.05 -4.84 6.85
N GLN A 96 -6.99 -3.94 5.86
CA GLN A 96 -6.66 -2.54 6.04
C GLN A 96 -7.46 -1.68 5.06
N ASP A 97 -8.22 -0.71 5.57
CA ASP A 97 -9.03 0.18 4.74
C ASP A 97 -8.30 1.50 4.48
N TYR A 98 -7.65 1.59 3.33
CA TYR A 98 -6.89 2.77 2.95
C TYR A 98 -7.76 4.01 2.66
N SER A 99 -9.08 3.85 2.42
CA SER A 99 -9.99 4.99 2.27
C SER A 99 -10.12 5.81 3.55
N SER A 100 -9.82 5.21 4.69
CA SER A 100 -9.82 5.89 5.99
C SER A 100 -8.51 6.60 6.35
N SER A 101 -7.53 6.62 5.43
CA SER A 101 -6.32 7.42 5.57
C SER A 101 -6.66 8.90 5.54
N LYS A 102 -5.94 9.71 6.32
CA LYS A 102 -6.16 11.16 6.37
C LYS A 102 -4.90 11.91 6.00
N LEU A 103 -5.07 12.86 5.08
CA LEU A 103 -4.07 13.83 4.69
C LEU A 103 -4.48 15.19 5.23
N LYS A 104 -3.62 15.80 6.00
CA LYS A 104 -3.86 17.11 6.61
C LYS A 104 -2.65 18.01 6.43
N ASP A 105 -2.92 19.30 6.32
CA ASP A 105 -1.90 20.32 6.38
C ASP A 105 -1.32 20.41 7.80
N VAL A 106 -0.22 21.15 7.96
CA VAL A 106 0.44 21.43 9.25
C VAL A 106 -0.51 22.08 10.25
N ASP A 107 -1.47 22.87 9.78
CA ASP A 107 -2.51 23.53 10.59
C ASP A 107 -3.69 22.61 10.94
N GLY A 108 -3.69 21.36 10.46
CA GLY A 108 -4.71 20.35 10.74
C GLY A 108 -5.93 20.38 9.82
N TYR A 109 -5.95 21.21 8.78
CA TYR A 109 -7.00 21.24 7.76
C TYR A 109 -6.82 20.07 6.77
N GLU A 110 -7.93 19.56 6.26
CA GLU A 110 -7.88 18.50 5.25
C GLU A 110 -7.34 19.06 3.93
N LEU A 111 -6.43 18.30 3.33
CA LEU A 111 -5.87 18.65 2.02
C LEU A 111 -6.91 18.48 0.91
N GLY A 112 -6.75 19.26 -0.16
CA GLY A 112 -7.61 19.17 -1.35
C GLY A 112 -7.65 17.78 -2.01
N ASP A 113 -6.64 16.93 -1.76
CA ASP A 113 -6.56 15.55 -2.23
C ASP A 113 -7.29 14.53 -1.33
N GLN A 114 -7.76 14.91 -0.15
CA GLN A 114 -8.48 14.02 0.75
C GLN A 114 -9.71 13.35 0.11
N PRO A 115 -10.55 14.03 -0.68
CA PRO A 115 -11.64 13.37 -1.40
C PRO A 115 -11.17 12.30 -2.38
N SER A 116 -9.97 12.45 -2.98
CA SER A 116 -9.38 11.45 -3.85
C SER A 116 -8.97 10.21 -3.06
N VAL A 117 -8.40 10.37 -1.87
CA VAL A 117 -8.07 9.26 -0.96
C VAL A 117 -9.33 8.44 -0.64
N GLU A 118 -10.42 9.10 -0.25
CA GLU A 118 -11.67 8.43 0.11
C GLU A 118 -12.37 7.74 -1.06
N ASN A 119 -12.31 8.33 -2.24
CA ASN A 119 -13.00 7.82 -3.42
C ASN A 119 -12.23 6.73 -4.16
N TYR A 120 -10.91 6.84 -4.24
CA TYR A 120 -10.07 5.95 -5.07
C TYR A 120 -9.35 4.88 -4.26
N LEU A 121 -9.01 5.13 -3.00
CA LEU A 121 -8.44 4.11 -2.14
C LEU A 121 -9.55 3.24 -1.52
N LYS A 122 -9.31 1.95 -1.43
CA LYS A 122 -10.29 0.95 -0.94
C LYS A 122 -9.64 0.04 0.10
N GLY A 123 -10.48 -0.77 0.72
CA GLY A 123 -10.04 -1.82 1.61
C GLY A 123 -9.16 -2.85 0.88
N VAL A 124 -8.08 -3.23 1.51
CA VAL A 124 -7.13 -4.23 1.02
C VAL A 124 -7.19 -5.47 1.90
N HIS A 125 -7.35 -6.61 1.26
CA HIS A 125 -7.37 -7.92 1.89
C HIS A 125 -6.06 -8.64 1.55
N THR A 126 -5.34 -9.09 2.55
CA THR A 126 -4.10 -9.84 2.35
C THR A 126 -4.21 -11.19 3.02
N PHE A 127 -3.99 -12.24 2.24
CA PHE A 127 -3.89 -13.62 2.72
C PHE A 127 -2.45 -14.07 2.65
N ARG A 128 -1.97 -14.68 3.73
CA ARG A 128 -0.65 -15.29 3.81
C ARG A 128 -0.79 -16.72 4.28
N ILE A 129 -0.08 -17.61 3.65
CA ILE A 129 0.09 -18.99 4.11
C ILE A 129 1.58 -19.31 4.11
N GLY A 130 2.04 -19.99 5.15
CA GLY A 130 3.44 -20.37 5.28
C GLY A 130 3.58 -21.75 5.88
N MET A 131 4.64 -22.42 5.47
CA MET A 131 5.04 -23.72 6.00
C MET A 131 6.54 -23.71 6.29
N GLU A 132 6.89 -24.32 7.42
CA GLU A 132 8.26 -24.63 7.77
C GLU A 132 8.34 -26.13 8.06
N THR A 133 9.33 -26.81 7.48
CA THR A 133 9.63 -28.20 7.77
C THR A 133 11.08 -28.36 8.20
N ARG A 134 11.29 -29.12 9.26
CA ARG A 134 12.62 -29.53 9.69
C ARG A 134 12.93 -30.89 9.07
N ILE A 135 13.94 -30.92 8.22
CA ILE A 135 14.40 -32.16 7.58
C ILE A 135 15.31 -32.92 8.54
N ILE A 136 16.18 -32.19 9.23
CA ILE A 136 17.03 -32.65 10.32
C ILE A 136 16.99 -31.60 11.45
N PRO A 137 17.39 -31.91 12.68
CA PRO A 137 17.34 -30.96 13.79
C PRO A 137 18.00 -29.62 13.54
N GLU A 138 19.05 -29.62 12.71
CA GLU A 138 19.86 -28.45 12.36
C GLU A 138 19.36 -27.71 11.14
N PHE A 139 18.55 -28.34 10.26
CA PHE A 139 18.19 -27.76 8.96
C PHE A 139 16.69 -27.71 8.75
N SER A 140 16.20 -26.52 8.39
CA SER A 140 14.79 -26.27 8.06
C SER A 140 14.63 -25.62 6.69
N ILE A 141 13.53 -25.97 6.01
CA ILE A 141 13.07 -25.35 4.78
C ILE A 141 11.78 -24.61 5.07
N ARG A 142 11.65 -23.41 4.51
CA ARG A 142 10.45 -22.55 4.62
C ARG A 142 9.94 -22.22 3.24
N ALA A 143 8.62 -22.24 3.10
CA ALA A 143 7.94 -21.76 1.92
C ALA A 143 6.72 -20.92 2.35
N GLY A 144 6.45 -19.85 1.61
CA GLY A 144 5.31 -19.00 1.89
C GLY A 144 4.71 -18.42 0.63
N TYR A 145 3.43 -18.13 0.71
CA TYR A 145 2.67 -17.48 -0.34
C TYR A 145 1.85 -16.33 0.26
N LYS A 146 1.90 -15.18 -0.39
CA LYS A 146 1.12 -14.01 -0.05
C LYS A 146 0.29 -13.59 -1.25
N PHE A 147 -1.00 -13.46 -1.02
CA PHE A 147 -1.96 -12.93 -1.99
C PHE A 147 -2.58 -11.66 -1.43
N THR A 148 -2.50 -10.57 -2.19
CA THR A 148 -3.11 -9.29 -1.85
C THR A 148 -4.19 -8.99 -2.88
N LEU A 149 -5.43 -8.84 -2.41
CA LEU A 149 -6.60 -8.53 -3.22
C LEU A 149 -7.15 -7.17 -2.79
N ARG A 150 -7.45 -6.35 -3.78
CA ARG A 150 -8.21 -5.12 -3.60
C ARG A 150 -9.59 -5.32 -4.20
N LEU A 151 -10.61 -5.28 -3.37
CA LEU A 151 -11.99 -5.35 -3.83
C LEU A 151 -12.39 -3.97 -4.36
N LEU A 152 -12.43 -3.86 -5.67
CA LEU A 152 -13.16 -2.80 -6.35
C LEU A 152 -14.65 -3.10 -6.21
N PHE A 153 -15.34 -2.37 -5.36
CA PHE A 153 -16.75 -2.18 -5.58
C PHE A 153 -16.91 -1.28 -6.80
N LEU A 154 -17.12 -1.92 -7.94
CA LEU A 154 -17.52 -1.26 -9.16
C LEU A 154 -18.87 -0.59 -8.87
N LYS A 155 -18.85 0.65 -8.42
CA LYS A 155 -20.03 1.50 -8.48
C LYS A 155 -20.19 1.86 -9.96
N MET A 156 -20.82 0.93 -10.69
CA MET A 156 -21.21 1.13 -12.07
C MET A 156 -22.31 2.19 -12.08
N LEU A 157 -21.89 3.45 -12.02
CA LEU A 157 -22.76 4.56 -12.33
C LEU A 157 -22.75 4.71 -13.85
N ILE A 158 -23.79 4.16 -14.49
CA ILE A 158 -24.09 4.43 -15.89
C ILE A 158 -24.47 5.91 -15.98
N VAL A 159 -23.52 6.73 -16.38
CA VAL A 159 -23.79 8.09 -16.87
C VAL A 159 -23.42 8.11 -18.34
N PRO A 160 -24.42 8.20 -19.26
CA PRO A 160 -24.11 8.35 -20.66
C PRO A 160 -23.84 9.83 -20.94
N CYS A 161 -22.61 10.26 -20.89
CA CYS A 161 -22.12 11.44 -21.61
C CYS A 161 -20.60 11.57 -21.45
N LEU A 162 -19.95 11.49 -22.59
CA LEU A 162 -18.62 12.01 -22.94
C LEU A 162 -17.72 12.36 -21.75
N TYR A 163 -17.09 11.36 -21.17
CA TYR A 163 -16.08 11.56 -20.16
C TYR A 163 -14.71 11.24 -20.78
N ILE A 164 -13.90 12.25 -20.96
CA ILE A 164 -12.48 12.06 -21.18
C ILE A 164 -11.97 11.42 -19.91
N ALA A 165 -11.77 10.11 -19.96
CA ALA A 165 -11.19 9.36 -18.84
C ALA A 165 -9.80 9.93 -18.55
N ARG A 166 -9.70 10.75 -17.54
CA ARG A 166 -8.44 11.05 -16.91
C ARG A 166 -8.01 9.76 -16.23
N VAL A 167 -7.09 9.04 -16.85
CA VAL A 167 -6.43 7.92 -16.21
C VAL A 167 -5.59 8.52 -15.08
N THR A 168 -6.13 8.51 -13.87
CA THR A 168 -5.36 8.84 -12.68
C THR A 168 -4.58 7.60 -12.30
N ASP A 169 -3.27 7.72 -12.15
CA ASP A 169 -2.34 6.64 -11.76
C ASP A 169 -2.65 6.05 -10.35
N PHE A 170 -3.62 6.60 -9.65
CA PHE A 170 -4.12 6.13 -8.36
C PHE A 170 -5.06 4.91 -8.44
N ASN A 171 -5.34 4.40 -9.62
CA ASN A 171 -6.21 3.25 -9.79
C ASN A 171 -5.44 1.94 -9.50
N ASN A 172 -5.21 1.68 -8.23
CA ASN A 172 -4.43 0.56 -7.70
C ASN A 172 -5.30 -0.70 -7.63
N THR A 173 -5.71 -1.20 -8.79
CA THR A 173 -6.67 -2.32 -8.96
C THR A 173 -6.01 -3.69 -9.05
N GLU A 174 -4.68 -3.76 -9.02
CA GLU A 174 -3.97 -5.01 -9.28
C GLU A 174 -3.88 -5.91 -8.04
N SER A 175 -4.12 -7.19 -8.25
CA SER A 175 -3.80 -8.23 -7.28
C SER A 175 -2.30 -8.52 -7.32
N LYS A 176 -1.70 -8.71 -6.14
CA LYS A 176 -0.26 -9.01 -6.03
C LYS A 176 -0.06 -10.38 -5.41
N ASN A 177 0.70 -11.22 -6.13
CA ASN A 177 1.15 -12.53 -5.67
C ASN A 177 2.62 -12.45 -5.28
N THR A 178 2.99 -13.06 -4.16
CA THR A 178 4.38 -13.12 -3.72
C THR A 178 4.68 -14.51 -3.19
N PHE A 179 5.71 -15.15 -3.73
CA PHE A 179 6.25 -16.42 -3.25
C PHE A 179 7.53 -16.14 -2.47
N THR A 180 7.71 -16.83 -1.35
CA THR A 180 8.90 -16.73 -0.51
C THR A 180 9.44 -18.11 -0.22
N PHE A 181 10.77 -18.25 -0.27
CA PHE A 181 11.48 -19.46 0.08
C PHE A 181 12.61 -19.10 1.04
N GLY A 182 12.91 -19.98 1.96
CA GLY A 182 13.96 -19.76 2.92
C GLY A 182 14.57 -21.07 3.41
N LEU A 183 15.85 -21.00 3.73
CA LEU A 183 16.60 -22.07 4.35
C LEU A 183 17.04 -21.60 5.74
N GLY A 184 16.96 -22.46 6.74
CA GLY A 184 17.40 -22.19 8.09
C GLY A 184 18.40 -23.24 8.55
N TYR A 185 19.51 -22.79 9.12
CA TYR A 185 20.48 -23.65 9.78
C TYR A 185 20.58 -23.23 11.25
N ARG A 186 20.53 -24.21 12.16
CA ARG A 186 20.70 -24.04 13.59
C ARG A 186 21.99 -24.74 14.01
N GLY A 187 23.04 -23.96 14.23
CA GLY A 187 24.28 -24.45 14.81
C GLY A 187 24.04 -24.98 16.25
N VAL A 188 24.82 -25.97 16.64
CA VAL A 188 24.88 -26.53 17.99
C VAL A 188 25.68 -25.59 18.87
#